data_1fa76e1ee20f31e59fb41cde5167a604
#
_entry.id   1fa76e1ee20f31e59fb41cde5167a604
#
_cell.length_a   1.000
_cell.length_b   1.000
_cell.length_c   1.000
_cell.angle_alpha   90.00
_cell.angle_beta   90.00
_cell.angle_gamma   90.00
#
_symmetry.space_group_name_H-M   'P 1'
#
loop_
_entity.id
_entity.type
_entity.pdbx_description
1 polymer ?
#
loop_
_entity_poly.entity_id
_entity_poly.type
_entity_poly.pdbx_seq_one_letter_code
_entity_poly.pdbx_strand_id
1 'polypeptide(L)'
;MTQSNRILIIKLGALGDVILAMPHIRQIVAAHPDAGITLLTAPEYADIVAGEPGLAVTAFRRRGSVEMSRLLVWLHRQHFGVVYDLQGSLRSRIMTRFSGAWRRIGRRPDRAYTHAPDAAGKELHAFDELNRLLECAGIKPAVPRLDFEAGAPARHMISDWLETHGVRDSRLVLFHAGSSERWLSKRWDEQHYAELARLLMLRDFTVVWIGGEADRDLNRRLSSVCGLDATGAFDFRQLIALGQQAAFAVASDSGPMHILAAAGLHVYAFFGPTDWRRSHAIGQQGRVLTNPVSCSPCHLPVCPPEKRHLCLDAISAADIVT
;
A
#
# COMPACT_ATOMS: atom_id res chain seq x y z
N MET A 1 11.79 -29.98 -25.35
CA MET A 1 11.98 -29.36 -24.03
C MET A 1 10.60 -29.09 -23.48
N THR A 2 10.18 -29.78 -22.43
CA THR A 2 8.92 -29.50 -21.75
C THR A 2 8.98 -28.09 -21.19
N GLN A 3 8.07 -27.20 -21.60
CA GLN A 3 7.99 -25.85 -21.06
C GLN A 3 7.76 -25.94 -19.56
N SER A 4 8.61 -25.26 -18.78
CA SER A 4 8.48 -25.25 -17.33
C SER A 4 7.14 -24.61 -16.93
N ASN A 5 6.36 -25.33 -16.14
CA ASN A 5 5.06 -24.85 -15.59
C ASN A 5 5.24 -24.02 -14.32
N ARG A 6 6.39 -23.34 -14.17
CA ARG A 6 6.71 -22.48 -13.02
C ARG A 6 6.60 -21.02 -13.41
N ILE A 7 5.91 -20.25 -12.59
CA ILE A 7 5.63 -18.83 -12.80
C ILE A 7 6.24 -18.01 -11.67
N LEU A 8 6.89 -16.93 -12.01
CA LEU A 8 7.37 -15.92 -11.08
C LEU A 8 6.53 -14.65 -11.19
N ILE A 9 6.07 -14.14 -10.06
CA ILE A 9 5.50 -12.80 -9.93
C ILE A 9 6.49 -11.94 -9.14
N ILE A 10 6.84 -10.75 -9.62
CA ILE A 10 7.74 -9.83 -8.91
C ILE A 10 6.96 -8.60 -8.44
N LYS A 11 6.82 -8.45 -7.12
CA LYS A 11 6.25 -7.26 -6.48
C LYS A 11 6.97 -6.97 -5.16
N LEU A 12 7.96 -6.09 -5.21
CA LEU A 12 8.90 -5.83 -4.12
C LEU A 12 8.45 -4.75 -3.13
N GLY A 13 7.35 -4.09 -3.38
CA GLY A 13 6.82 -2.96 -2.58
C GLY A 13 6.51 -1.74 -3.46
N ALA A 14 6.16 -0.54 -2.95
CA ALA A 14 5.98 -0.28 -1.51
C ALA A 14 4.72 -0.97 -0.93
N LEU A 15 4.43 -0.73 0.37
CA LEU A 15 3.31 -1.36 1.08
C LEU A 15 1.97 -1.21 0.33
N GLY A 16 1.57 0.02 0.04
CA GLY A 16 0.33 0.29 -0.69
C GLY A 16 0.29 -0.34 -2.07
N ASP A 17 1.42 -0.35 -2.78
CA ASP A 17 1.54 -0.99 -4.09
C ASP A 17 1.39 -2.52 -4.05
N VAL A 18 1.82 -3.17 -2.96
CA VAL A 18 1.61 -4.61 -2.77
C VAL A 18 0.13 -4.90 -2.56
N ILE A 19 -0.53 -4.11 -1.72
CA ILE A 19 -1.98 -4.21 -1.46
C ILE A 19 -2.77 -4.02 -2.75
N LEU A 20 -2.46 -2.96 -3.52
CA LEU A 20 -3.10 -2.69 -4.81
C LEU A 20 -2.87 -3.78 -5.86
N ALA A 21 -1.77 -4.53 -5.77
CA ALA A 21 -1.46 -5.61 -6.70
C ALA A 21 -2.15 -6.95 -6.36
N MET A 22 -2.71 -7.11 -5.15
CA MET A 22 -3.28 -8.39 -4.73
C MET A 22 -4.40 -8.91 -5.64
N PRO A 23 -5.37 -8.11 -6.09
CA PRO A 23 -6.36 -8.59 -7.05
C PRO A 23 -5.75 -9.11 -8.35
N HIS A 24 -4.67 -8.48 -8.84
CA HIS A 24 -3.95 -8.90 -10.05
C HIS A 24 -3.16 -10.19 -9.83
N ILE A 25 -2.53 -10.34 -8.65
CA ILE A 25 -1.84 -11.57 -8.25
C ILE A 25 -2.84 -12.73 -8.22
N ARG A 26 -4.01 -12.54 -7.61
CA ARG A 26 -5.10 -13.54 -7.58
C ARG A 26 -5.59 -13.91 -8.98
N GLN A 27 -5.71 -12.91 -9.89
CA GLN A 27 -6.08 -13.17 -11.30
C GLN A 27 -5.02 -13.98 -12.03
N ILE A 28 -3.72 -13.72 -11.79
CA ILE A 28 -2.64 -14.53 -12.35
C ILE A 28 -2.72 -15.96 -11.81
N VAL A 29 -2.94 -16.15 -10.51
CA VAL A 29 -3.10 -17.47 -9.91
C VAL A 29 -4.28 -18.21 -10.53
N ALA A 30 -5.44 -17.57 -10.64
CA ALA A 30 -6.65 -18.15 -11.22
C ALA A 30 -6.49 -18.51 -12.71
N ALA A 31 -5.69 -17.74 -13.46
CA ALA A 31 -5.42 -18.02 -14.88
C ALA A 31 -4.42 -19.17 -15.11
N HIS A 32 -3.75 -19.63 -14.05
CA HIS A 32 -2.73 -20.70 -14.14
C HIS A 32 -2.92 -21.77 -13.05
N PRO A 33 -4.04 -22.49 -13.03
CA PRO A 33 -4.41 -23.39 -11.93
C PRO A 33 -3.42 -24.56 -11.72
N ASP A 34 -2.76 -24.97 -12.77
CA ASP A 34 -1.81 -26.11 -12.73
C ASP A 34 -0.35 -25.69 -12.59
N ALA A 35 -0.07 -24.39 -12.42
CA ALA A 35 1.29 -23.87 -12.35
C ALA A 35 1.79 -23.72 -10.91
N GLY A 36 3.09 -23.95 -10.71
CA GLY A 36 3.77 -23.57 -9.48
C GLY A 36 4.10 -22.09 -9.48
N ILE A 37 3.31 -21.28 -8.77
CA ILE A 37 3.44 -19.82 -8.76
C ILE A 37 4.22 -19.35 -7.54
N THR A 38 5.26 -18.55 -7.78
CA THR A 38 6.09 -17.94 -6.73
C THR A 38 5.99 -16.42 -6.80
N LEU A 39 5.63 -15.77 -5.70
CA LEU A 39 5.73 -14.33 -5.54
C LEU A 39 7.06 -13.97 -4.89
N LEU A 40 7.84 -13.13 -5.55
CA LEU A 40 9.03 -12.50 -5.00
C LEU A 40 8.67 -11.12 -4.45
N THR A 41 8.81 -10.95 -3.13
CA THR A 41 8.49 -9.69 -2.44
C THR A 41 9.59 -9.31 -1.45
N ALA A 42 9.50 -8.12 -0.83
CA ALA A 42 10.41 -7.79 0.26
C ALA A 42 9.93 -8.43 1.59
N PRO A 43 10.83 -8.74 2.54
CA PRO A 43 10.47 -9.40 3.78
C PRO A 43 9.37 -8.67 4.56
N GLU A 44 9.39 -7.35 4.52
CA GLU A 44 8.45 -6.47 5.23
C GLU A 44 6.99 -6.62 4.74
N TYR A 45 6.78 -7.25 3.58
CA TYR A 45 5.46 -7.41 2.97
C TYR A 45 5.06 -8.88 2.80
N ALA A 46 5.91 -9.81 3.24
CA ALA A 46 5.64 -11.25 3.08
C ALA A 46 4.36 -11.68 3.82
N ASP A 47 4.11 -11.13 5.00
CA ASP A 47 2.94 -11.47 5.82
C ASP A 47 1.61 -11.00 5.21
N ILE A 48 1.64 -9.94 4.38
CA ILE A 48 0.45 -9.46 3.65
C ILE A 48 -0.09 -10.55 2.71
N VAL A 49 0.84 -11.26 2.08
CA VAL A 49 0.57 -12.24 1.02
C VAL A 49 0.65 -13.70 1.52
N ALA A 50 1.04 -13.87 2.78
CA ALA A 50 1.13 -15.20 3.39
C ALA A 50 -0.25 -15.85 3.49
N GLY A 51 -0.33 -17.12 3.09
CA GLY A 51 -1.57 -17.90 3.13
C GLY A 51 -2.51 -17.70 1.94
N GLU A 52 -2.12 -16.92 0.92
CA GLU A 52 -2.89 -16.84 -0.34
C GLU A 52 -2.86 -18.20 -1.05
N PRO A 53 -4.02 -18.78 -1.37
CA PRO A 53 -4.10 -20.10 -2.03
C PRO A 53 -3.35 -20.12 -3.37
N GLY A 54 -2.62 -21.20 -3.63
CA GLY A 54 -1.89 -21.39 -4.89
C GLY A 54 -0.65 -20.51 -5.08
N LEU A 55 -0.20 -19.78 -4.03
CA LEU A 55 0.91 -18.86 -4.09
C LEU A 55 2.01 -19.21 -3.10
N ALA A 56 3.20 -19.56 -3.59
CA ALA A 56 4.40 -19.64 -2.76
C ALA A 56 5.05 -18.26 -2.63
N VAL A 57 5.49 -17.88 -1.43
CA VAL A 57 6.11 -16.57 -1.18
C VAL A 57 7.61 -16.74 -0.94
N THR A 58 8.41 -15.95 -1.64
CA THR A 58 9.85 -15.84 -1.43
C THR A 58 10.21 -14.41 -1.09
N ALA A 59 10.80 -14.21 0.09
CA ALA A 59 11.22 -12.91 0.56
C ALA A 59 12.66 -12.59 0.12
N PHE A 60 12.90 -11.38 -0.37
CA PHE A 60 14.23 -10.93 -0.78
C PHE A 60 14.56 -9.56 -0.18
N ARG A 61 15.63 -9.48 0.59
CA ARG A 61 16.16 -8.21 1.12
C ARG A 61 16.76 -7.37 0.00
N ARG A 62 16.29 -6.13 -0.12
CA ARG A 62 16.66 -5.20 -1.21
C ARG A 62 18.05 -4.58 -1.07
N ARG A 63 18.88 -4.97 -0.08
CA ARG A 63 20.17 -4.37 0.22
C ARG A 63 21.32 -5.36 -0.08
N GLY A 64 22.39 -4.82 -0.69
CA GLY A 64 23.64 -5.54 -0.93
C GLY A 64 23.79 -6.11 -2.36
N SER A 65 25.03 -6.08 -2.87
CA SER A 65 25.38 -6.67 -4.17
C SER A 65 25.46 -8.20 -4.11
N VAL A 66 25.90 -8.73 -2.97
CA VAL A 66 26.01 -10.18 -2.73
C VAL A 66 24.64 -10.84 -2.72
N GLU A 67 23.67 -10.26 -2.00
CA GLU A 67 22.29 -10.74 -1.97
C GLU A 67 21.66 -10.71 -3.37
N MET A 68 21.92 -9.64 -4.14
CA MET A 68 21.44 -9.57 -5.51
C MET A 68 22.05 -10.69 -6.37
N SER A 69 23.36 -10.92 -6.29
CA SER A 69 24.01 -11.99 -7.07
C SER A 69 23.46 -13.36 -6.69
N ARG A 70 23.28 -13.64 -5.40
CA ARG A 70 22.66 -14.90 -4.93
C ARG A 70 21.23 -15.05 -5.46
N LEU A 71 20.44 -13.96 -5.44
CA LEU A 71 19.08 -13.97 -6.00
C LEU A 71 19.09 -14.27 -7.50
N LEU A 72 19.97 -13.65 -8.29
CA LEU A 72 20.04 -13.89 -9.73
C LEU A 72 20.40 -15.34 -10.05
N VAL A 73 21.34 -15.93 -9.31
CA VAL A 73 21.67 -17.36 -9.42
C VAL A 73 20.47 -18.22 -9.05
N TRP A 74 19.78 -17.90 -7.97
CA TRP A 74 18.57 -18.63 -7.56
C TRP A 74 17.48 -18.52 -8.63
N LEU A 75 17.17 -17.32 -9.15
CA LEU A 75 16.20 -17.11 -10.22
C LEU A 75 16.49 -17.97 -11.44
N HIS A 76 17.75 -18.02 -11.87
CA HIS A 76 18.16 -18.81 -13.02
C HIS A 76 17.96 -20.32 -12.79
N ARG A 77 18.30 -20.80 -11.58
CA ARG A 77 18.15 -22.22 -11.21
C ARG A 77 16.70 -22.67 -11.03
N GLN A 78 15.76 -21.74 -10.84
CA GLN A 78 14.35 -22.09 -10.68
C GLN A 78 13.67 -22.50 -12.01
N HIS A 79 14.27 -22.16 -13.15
CA HIS A 79 13.73 -22.46 -14.49
C HIS A 79 12.29 -21.99 -14.68
N PHE A 80 11.98 -20.75 -14.26
CA PHE A 80 10.66 -20.16 -14.51
C PHE A 80 10.38 -20.10 -16.02
N GLY A 81 9.19 -20.56 -16.45
CA GLY A 81 8.73 -20.43 -17.83
C GLY A 81 8.16 -19.03 -18.11
N VAL A 82 7.46 -18.47 -17.14
CA VAL A 82 6.78 -17.17 -17.25
C VAL A 82 7.17 -16.27 -16.09
N VAL A 83 7.35 -14.97 -16.36
CA VAL A 83 7.55 -13.94 -15.33
C VAL A 83 6.58 -12.80 -15.53
N TYR A 84 5.88 -12.40 -14.47
CA TYR A 84 5.06 -11.20 -14.38
C TYR A 84 5.78 -10.17 -13.51
N ASP A 85 6.33 -9.11 -14.11
CA ASP A 85 6.95 -8.01 -13.36
C ASP A 85 5.93 -6.91 -13.06
N LEU A 86 5.23 -7.04 -11.94
CA LEU A 86 4.28 -6.04 -11.43
C LEU A 86 4.99 -4.85 -10.77
N GLN A 87 6.31 -4.93 -10.55
CA GLN A 87 7.10 -3.85 -9.95
C GLN A 87 7.54 -2.81 -10.98
N GLY A 88 8.09 -3.22 -12.12
CA GLY A 88 8.53 -2.35 -13.22
C GLY A 88 9.74 -1.45 -12.91
N SER A 89 10.50 -1.73 -11.84
CA SER A 89 11.72 -0.99 -11.47
C SER A 89 12.93 -1.49 -12.25
N LEU A 90 14.02 -0.70 -12.32
CA LEU A 90 15.27 -1.16 -12.92
C LEU A 90 15.74 -2.48 -12.32
N ARG A 91 15.64 -2.63 -11.00
CA ARG A 91 16.03 -3.85 -10.29
C ARG A 91 15.17 -5.06 -10.68
N SER A 92 13.86 -4.90 -10.77
CA SER A 92 12.96 -6.00 -11.17
C SER A 92 13.13 -6.37 -12.63
N ARG A 93 13.45 -5.41 -13.51
CA ARG A 93 13.82 -5.69 -14.92
C ARG A 93 15.08 -6.55 -15.03
N ILE A 94 16.11 -6.28 -14.22
CA ILE A 94 17.31 -7.11 -14.14
C ILE A 94 16.92 -8.53 -13.70
N MET A 95 16.14 -8.67 -12.62
CA MET A 95 15.66 -9.97 -12.14
C MET A 95 14.87 -10.73 -13.22
N THR A 96 13.97 -10.05 -13.90
CA THR A 96 13.18 -10.61 -15.02
C THR A 96 14.07 -11.10 -16.15
N ARG A 97 15.08 -10.32 -16.53
CA ARG A 97 16.02 -10.70 -17.61
C ARG A 97 16.86 -11.90 -17.24
N PHE A 98 17.33 -11.98 -16.00
CA PHE A 98 18.19 -13.06 -15.51
C PHE A 98 17.42 -14.34 -15.11
N SER A 99 16.10 -14.30 -15.00
CA SER A 99 15.29 -15.50 -14.72
C SER A 99 15.41 -16.58 -15.81
N GLY A 100 15.78 -16.20 -17.03
CA GLY A 100 15.83 -17.10 -18.17
C GLY A 100 14.45 -17.46 -18.75
N ALA A 101 13.37 -16.91 -18.20
CA ALA A 101 12.01 -17.19 -18.66
C ALA A 101 11.81 -16.80 -20.13
N TRP A 102 11.13 -17.66 -20.89
CA TRP A 102 10.84 -17.42 -22.29
C TRP A 102 9.73 -16.39 -22.50
N ARG A 103 8.77 -16.29 -21.55
CA ARG A 103 7.71 -15.27 -21.56
C ARG A 103 7.87 -14.34 -20.37
N ARG A 104 8.15 -13.08 -20.64
CA ARG A 104 8.40 -12.05 -19.64
C ARG A 104 7.48 -10.87 -19.89
N ILE A 105 6.54 -10.66 -18.95
CA ILE A 105 5.50 -9.65 -19.05
C ILE A 105 5.83 -8.49 -18.11
N GLY A 106 5.83 -7.26 -18.62
CA GLY A 106 6.14 -6.06 -17.84
C GLY A 106 5.10 -4.96 -17.98
N ARG A 107 5.23 -3.90 -17.19
CA ARG A 107 4.26 -2.79 -17.14
C ARG A 107 4.38 -1.82 -18.32
N ARG A 108 5.54 -1.76 -18.97
CA ARG A 108 5.86 -0.81 -20.07
C ARG A 108 6.87 -1.46 -20.99
N PRO A 109 6.95 -1.06 -22.25
CA PRO A 109 7.94 -1.57 -23.18
C PRO A 109 9.37 -1.38 -22.66
N ASP A 110 10.13 -2.48 -22.62
CA ASP A 110 11.54 -2.53 -22.23
C ASP A 110 12.18 -3.80 -22.81
N ARG A 111 13.51 -3.79 -23.03
CA ARG A 111 14.26 -4.96 -23.52
C ARG A 111 14.25 -6.15 -22.56
N ALA A 112 13.90 -5.96 -21.30
CA ALA A 112 13.75 -7.04 -20.33
C ALA A 112 12.51 -7.90 -20.59
N TYR A 113 11.51 -7.36 -21.28
CA TYR A 113 10.22 -8.01 -21.49
C TYR A 113 10.06 -8.53 -22.92
N THR A 114 9.30 -9.61 -23.05
CA THR A 114 8.83 -10.14 -24.34
C THR A 114 7.45 -9.57 -24.69
N HIS A 115 6.69 -9.18 -23.66
CA HIS A 115 5.34 -8.62 -23.78
C HIS A 115 5.21 -7.45 -22.82
N ALA A 116 4.67 -6.36 -23.26
CA ALA A 116 4.30 -5.23 -22.41
C ALA A 116 3.19 -4.42 -23.13
N PRO A 117 2.26 -3.80 -22.39
CA PRO A 117 1.30 -2.89 -22.99
C PRO A 117 2.02 -1.66 -23.53
N ASP A 118 1.44 -1.01 -24.54
CA ASP A 118 1.93 0.27 -25.02
C ASP A 118 1.99 1.31 -23.91
N ALA A 119 2.81 2.35 -24.10
CA ALA A 119 2.95 3.40 -23.09
C ALA A 119 1.58 4.03 -22.77
N ALA A 120 1.16 3.94 -21.50
CA ALA A 120 -0.04 4.60 -21.04
C ALA A 120 0.18 6.10 -20.88
N GLY A 121 -0.88 6.88 -20.97
CA GLY A 121 -0.88 8.28 -20.54
C GLY A 121 -0.45 8.41 -19.07
N LYS A 122 0.06 9.58 -18.67
CA LYS A 122 0.61 9.82 -17.31
C LYS A 122 -0.43 9.75 -16.19
N GLU A 123 -1.71 9.73 -16.49
CA GLU A 123 -2.81 9.89 -15.53
C GLU A 123 -3.47 8.58 -15.07
N LEU A 124 -2.97 7.44 -15.53
CA LEU A 124 -3.59 6.16 -15.22
C LEU A 124 -3.33 5.76 -13.76
N HIS A 125 -4.37 5.31 -13.06
CA HIS A 125 -4.24 4.76 -11.72
C HIS A 125 -3.34 3.52 -11.73
N ALA A 126 -2.55 3.32 -10.66
CA ALA A 126 -1.62 2.19 -10.56
C ALA A 126 -2.30 0.83 -10.70
N PHE A 127 -3.56 0.72 -10.25
CA PHE A 127 -4.39 -0.47 -10.43
C PHE A 127 -4.68 -0.75 -11.91
N ASP A 128 -5.07 0.27 -12.67
CA ASP A 128 -5.39 0.14 -14.09
C ASP A 128 -4.15 -0.10 -14.95
N GLU A 129 -2.99 0.45 -14.55
CA GLU A 129 -1.72 0.08 -15.19
C GLU A 129 -1.43 -1.42 -15.07
N LEU A 130 -1.76 -2.05 -13.94
CA LEU A 130 -1.61 -3.49 -13.76
C LEU A 130 -2.68 -4.28 -14.54
N ASN A 131 -3.89 -3.77 -14.69
CA ASN A 131 -4.91 -4.38 -15.54
C ASN A 131 -4.45 -4.45 -17.01
N ARG A 132 -3.85 -3.39 -17.53
CA ARG A 132 -3.27 -3.40 -18.88
C ARG A 132 -2.16 -4.44 -19.04
N LEU A 133 -1.36 -4.69 -17.99
CA LEU A 133 -0.37 -5.77 -18.00
C LEU A 133 -1.06 -7.14 -18.08
N LEU A 134 -2.14 -7.37 -17.34
CA LEU A 134 -2.93 -8.61 -17.41
C LEU A 134 -3.53 -8.82 -18.81
N GLU A 135 -4.14 -7.79 -19.37
CA GLU A 135 -4.71 -7.83 -20.73
C GLU A 135 -3.67 -8.17 -21.79
N CYS A 136 -2.47 -7.54 -21.71
CA CYS A 136 -1.33 -7.86 -22.58
C CYS A 136 -0.87 -9.32 -22.45
N ALA A 137 -1.08 -9.91 -21.28
CA ALA A 137 -0.80 -11.33 -21.03
C ALA A 137 -1.93 -12.26 -21.46
N GLY A 138 -3.09 -11.75 -21.90
CA GLY A 138 -4.29 -12.51 -22.22
C GLY A 138 -5.09 -12.93 -20.99
N ILE A 139 -4.90 -12.25 -19.86
CA ILE A 139 -5.62 -12.48 -18.58
C ILE A 139 -6.68 -11.41 -18.43
N LYS A 140 -7.87 -11.77 -17.92
CA LYS A 140 -8.94 -10.83 -17.65
C LYS A 140 -8.49 -9.79 -16.62
N PRO A 141 -8.87 -8.51 -16.77
CA PRO A 141 -8.62 -7.47 -15.76
C PRO A 141 -9.12 -7.88 -14.38
N ALA A 142 -8.39 -7.47 -13.36
CA ALA A 142 -8.84 -7.59 -11.99
C ALA A 142 -9.95 -6.58 -11.68
N VAL A 143 -10.87 -6.94 -10.80
CA VAL A 143 -11.89 -6.03 -10.27
C VAL A 143 -11.26 -5.19 -9.14
N PRO A 144 -11.53 -3.88 -9.06
CA PRO A 144 -10.97 -3.00 -8.03
C PRO A 144 -11.62 -3.23 -6.66
N ARG A 145 -11.42 -4.42 -6.12
CA ARG A 145 -11.93 -4.86 -4.82
C ARG A 145 -10.79 -5.50 -4.03
N LEU A 146 -10.60 -5.00 -2.82
CA LEU A 146 -9.56 -5.47 -1.89
C LEU A 146 -10.25 -6.33 -0.82
N ASP A 147 -10.17 -7.65 -0.98
CA ASP A 147 -10.73 -8.60 -0.04
C ASP A 147 -9.59 -9.20 0.80
N PHE A 148 -9.45 -8.71 2.03
CA PHE A 148 -8.51 -9.25 3.00
C PHE A 148 -9.24 -9.73 4.24
N GLU A 149 -8.97 -10.97 4.61
CA GLU A 149 -9.50 -11.56 5.84
C GLU A 149 -8.56 -11.28 7.01
N ALA A 150 -9.08 -10.67 8.07
CA ALA A 150 -8.32 -10.46 9.29
C ALA A 150 -7.95 -11.80 9.98
N GLY A 151 -8.86 -12.79 9.89
CA GLY A 151 -8.74 -14.04 10.63
C GLY A 151 -9.20 -13.93 12.08
N ALA A 152 -9.58 -15.05 12.67
CA ALA A 152 -10.10 -15.09 14.04
C ALA A 152 -9.06 -14.62 15.10
N PRO A 153 -7.77 -15.01 15.03
CA PRO A 153 -6.77 -14.55 16.01
C PRO A 153 -6.61 -13.03 16.04
N ALA A 154 -6.57 -12.38 14.86
CA ALA A 154 -6.45 -10.94 14.80
C ALA A 154 -7.68 -10.22 15.35
N ARG A 155 -8.88 -10.71 15.02
CA ARG A 155 -10.13 -10.16 15.58
C ARG A 155 -10.18 -10.26 17.10
N HIS A 156 -9.79 -11.41 17.66
CA HIS A 156 -9.76 -11.62 19.12
C HIS A 156 -8.78 -10.64 19.79
N MET A 157 -7.57 -10.57 19.29
CA MET A 157 -6.56 -9.64 19.81
C MET A 157 -7.02 -8.18 19.79
N ILE A 158 -7.69 -7.74 18.71
CA ILE A 158 -8.22 -6.38 18.63
C ILE A 158 -9.35 -6.16 19.61
N SER A 159 -10.25 -7.15 19.79
CA SER A 159 -11.32 -7.08 20.79
C SER A 159 -10.75 -6.90 22.19
N ASP A 160 -9.74 -7.69 22.57
CA ASP A 160 -9.05 -7.61 23.88
C ASP A 160 -8.32 -6.26 24.06
N TRP A 161 -7.69 -5.78 22.98
CA TRP A 161 -7.00 -4.50 23.01
C TRP A 161 -7.99 -3.35 23.24
N LEU A 162 -9.10 -3.33 22.52
CA LEU A 162 -10.14 -2.30 22.69
C LEU A 162 -10.75 -2.34 24.08
N GLU A 163 -11.03 -3.54 24.61
CA GLU A 163 -11.54 -3.69 25.98
C GLU A 163 -10.56 -3.17 27.02
N THR A 164 -9.28 -3.53 26.88
CA THR A 164 -8.20 -3.12 27.82
C THR A 164 -8.02 -1.61 27.85
N HIS A 165 -8.26 -0.92 26.70
CA HIS A 165 -8.13 0.54 26.60
C HIS A 165 -9.46 1.27 26.82
N GLY A 166 -10.51 0.57 27.28
CA GLY A 166 -11.80 1.16 27.60
C GLY A 166 -12.58 1.65 26.38
N VAL A 167 -12.21 1.19 25.18
CA VAL A 167 -12.90 1.53 23.93
C VAL A 167 -14.08 0.59 23.77
N ARG A 168 -15.17 0.89 24.49
CA ARG A 168 -16.43 0.14 24.42
C ARG A 168 -17.48 1.02 23.77
N ASP A 169 -18.20 0.47 22.81
CA ASP A 169 -19.35 1.10 22.15
C ASP A 169 -19.08 2.52 21.61
N SER A 170 -17.82 2.94 21.58
CA SER A 170 -17.41 4.23 21.07
C SER A 170 -17.24 4.21 19.56
N ARG A 171 -17.53 5.35 18.95
CA ARG A 171 -17.28 5.58 17.52
C ARG A 171 -15.78 5.72 17.29
N LEU A 172 -15.11 4.61 16.97
CA LEU A 172 -13.66 4.57 16.77
C LEU A 172 -13.25 5.27 15.48
N VAL A 173 -12.23 6.10 15.54
CA VAL A 173 -11.60 6.74 14.37
C VAL A 173 -10.11 6.48 14.38
N LEU A 174 -9.56 6.07 13.24
CA LEU A 174 -8.14 5.75 13.10
C LEU A 174 -7.40 6.88 12.39
N PHE A 175 -6.33 7.36 12.99
CA PHE A 175 -5.49 8.41 12.44
C PHE A 175 -4.11 7.89 12.10
N HIS A 176 -3.67 8.09 10.85
CA HIS A 176 -2.30 7.89 10.41
C HIS A 176 -1.71 9.21 9.92
N ALA A 177 -1.03 9.92 10.80
CA ALA A 177 -0.42 11.22 10.52
C ALA A 177 0.96 11.11 9.84
N GLY A 178 1.57 9.93 9.87
CA GLY A 178 2.90 9.66 9.36
C GLY A 178 3.01 9.54 7.85
N SER A 179 4.24 9.49 7.38
CA SER A 179 4.61 9.13 6.01
C SER A 179 5.99 8.47 6.05
N SER A 180 6.48 7.92 4.92
CA SER A 180 7.87 7.49 4.89
C SER A 180 8.80 8.68 5.21
N GLU A 181 9.92 8.43 5.90
CA GLU A 181 10.92 9.45 6.27
C GLU A 181 11.42 10.27 5.07
N ARG A 182 11.42 9.66 3.88
CA ARG A 182 11.80 10.32 2.63
C ARG A 182 10.77 11.36 2.17
N TRP A 183 9.48 11.23 2.56
CA TRP A 183 8.37 12.01 2.00
C TRP A 183 7.64 12.84 3.05
N LEU A 184 8.38 13.71 3.75
CA LEU A 184 7.83 14.60 4.78
C LEU A 184 6.75 15.53 4.23
N SER A 185 6.86 15.91 2.95
CA SER A 185 5.87 16.75 2.26
C SER A 185 4.46 16.14 2.15
N LYS A 186 4.29 14.84 2.44
CA LYS A 186 2.97 14.18 2.46
C LYS A 186 2.24 14.32 3.80
N ARG A 187 2.90 14.84 4.82
CA ARG A 187 2.32 15.00 6.16
C ARG A 187 1.50 16.28 6.22
N TRP A 188 0.27 16.15 6.65
CA TRP A 188 -0.53 17.31 7.08
C TRP A 188 0.02 17.86 8.40
N ASP A 189 -0.22 19.13 8.70
CA ASP A 189 0.33 19.75 9.89
C ASP A 189 -0.13 19.07 11.19
N GLU A 190 0.79 18.91 12.16
CA GLU A 190 0.51 18.26 13.45
C GLU A 190 -0.57 19.00 14.26
N GLN A 191 -0.62 20.33 14.16
CA GLN A 191 -1.61 21.13 14.89
C GLN A 191 -3.01 20.90 14.33
N HIS A 192 -3.15 20.81 13.00
CA HIS A 192 -4.41 20.48 12.36
C HIS A 192 -4.90 19.07 12.68
N TYR A 193 -3.98 18.07 12.74
CA TYR A 193 -4.33 16.72 13.21
C TYR A 193 -4.83 16.74 14.67
N ALA A 194 -4.14 17.46 15.56
CA ALA A 194 -4.53 17.58 16.96
C ALA A 194 -5.88 18.32 17.12
N GLU A 195 -6.13 19.35 16.34
CA GLU A 195 -7.41 20.07 16.32
C GLU A 195 -8.55 19.16 15.85
N LEU A 196 -8.35 18.45 14.72
CA LEU A 196 -9.35 17.51 14.19
C LEU A 196 -9.67 16.41 15.22
N ALA A 197 -8.65 15.86 15.87
CA ALA A 197 -8.83 14.85 16.90
C ALA A 197 -9.68 15.39 18.08
N ARG A 198 -9.40 16.61 18.57
CA ARG A 198 -10.20 17.25 19.64
C ARG A 198 -11.66 17.46 19.21
N LEU A 199 -11.89 17.96 17.98
CA LEU A 199 -13.24 18.18 17.46
C LEU A 199 -14.05 16.87 17.35
N LEU A 200 -13.38 15.76 17.01
CA LEU A 200 -14.03 14.45 16.97
C LEU A 200 -14.29 13.90 18.38
N MET A 201 -13.38 14.07 19.32
CA MET A 201 -13.58 13.66 20.72
C MET A 201 -14.75 14.42 21.37
N LEU A 202 -14.95 15.68 21.03
CA LEU A 202 -16.12 16.46 21.47
C LEU A 202 -17.46 15.94 20.89
N ARG A 203 -17.40 15.04 19.90
CA ARG A 203 -18.54 14.37 19.26
C ARG A 203 -18.60 12.87 19.62
N ASP A 204 -18.03 12.49 20.75
CA ASP A 204 -18.01 11.13 21.29
C ASP A 204 -17.29 10.10 20.41
N PHE A 205 -16.29 10.53 19.61
CA PHE A 205 -15.39 9.61 18.93
C PHE A 205 -14.17 9.31 19.80
N THR A 206 -13.70 8.07 19.76
CA THR A 206 -12.37 7.71 20.27
C THR A 206 -11.37 7.74 19.13
N VAL A 207 -10.34 8.56 19.26
CA VAL A 207 -9.24 8.66 18.28
C VAL A 207 -8.12 7.73 18.66
N VAL A 208 -7.65 6.92 17.71
CA VAL A 208 -6.49 6.04 17.85
C VAL A 208 -5.43 6.40 16.81
N TRP A 209 -4.25 6.77 17.27
CA TRP A 209 -3.08 7.07 16.44
C TRP A 209 -2.37 5.77 16.08
N ILE A 210 -2.39 5.42 14.80
CA ILE A 210 -1.71 4.23 14.27
C ILE A 210 -0.47 4.63 13.48
N GLY A 211 0.50 3.72 13.38
CA GLY A 211 1.73 3.94 12.62
C GLY A 211 2.77 2.89 12.93
N GLY A 212 3.89 2.94 12.21
CA GLY A 212 5.06 2.13 12.49
C GLY A 212 6.04 2.81 13.45
N GLU A 213 7.19 2.18 13.71
CA GLU A 213 8.24 2.71 14.60
C GLU A 213 8.74 4.10 14.16
N ALA A 214 8.78 4.36 12.84
CA ALA A 214 9.17 5.66 12.29
C ALA A 214 8.20 6.81 12.65
N ASP A 215 6.98 6.48 13.09
CA ASP A 215 5.96 7.46 13.46
C ASP A 215 5.87 7.68 14.98
N ARG A 216 6.68 6.96 15.78
CA ARG A 216 6.60 6.94 17.25
C ARG A 216 6.67 8.32 17.88
N ASP A 217 7.64 9.14 17.51
CA ASP A 217 7.80 10.47 18.11
C ASP A 217 6.67 11.42 17.71
N LEU A 218 6.18 11.31 16.47
CA LEU A 218 5.02 12.07 16.00
C LEU A 218 3.76 11.67 16.77
N ASN A 219 3.46 10.39 16.85
CA ASN A 219 2.26 9.89 17.50
C ASN A 219 2.29 10.13 19.02
N ARG A 220 3.47 10.06 19.66
CA ARG A 220 3.64 10.44 21.08
C ARG A 220 3.26 11.90 21.31
N ARG A 221 3.67 12.84 20.45
CA ARG A 221 3.27 14.24 20.56
C ARG A 221 1.75 14.42 20.37
N LEU A 222 1.19 13.77 19.36
CA LEU A 222 -0.24 13.87 19.06
C LEU A 222 -1.11 13.25 20.17
N SER A 223 -0.76 12.06 20.64
CA SER A 223 -1.49 11.37 21.73
C SER A 223 -1.36 12.07 23.09
N SER A 224 -0.26 12.80 23.33
CA SER A 224 -0.16 13.66 24.53
C SER A 224 -1.15 14.81 24.54
N VAL A 225 -1.69 15.18 23.39
CA VAL A 225 -2.77 16.18 23.25
C VAL A 225 -4.13 15.51 23.42
N CYS A 226 -4.38 14.40 22.71
CA CYS A 226 -5.61 13.61 22.82
C CYS A 226 -5.50 12.29 22.02
N GLY A 227 -6.34 11.33 22.37
CA GLY A 227 -6.43 10.03 21.73
C GLY A 227 -5.46 8.98 22.30
N LEU A 228 -5.54 7.76 21.78
CA LEU A 228 -4.73 6.62 22.21
C LEU A 228 -3.56 6.41 21.23
N ASP A 229 -2.37 6.16 21.76
CA ASP A 229 -1.20 5.79 20.95
C ASP A 229 -1.15 4.28 20.75
N ALA A 230 -1.32 3.84 19.50
CA ALA A 230 -1.20 2.45 19.08
C ALA A 230 -0.04 2.26 18.07
N THR A 231 1.01 3.06 18.18
CA THR A 231 2.18 2.99 17.31
C THR A 231 2.91 1.66 17.48
N GLY A 232 3.05 0.91 16.39
CA GLY A 232 3.71 -0.40 16.38
C GLY A 232 2.93 -1.52 17.07
N ALA A 233 1.69 -1.25 17.50
CA ALA A 233 0.90 -2.23 18.25
C ALA A 233 0.33 -3.34 17.36
N PHE A 234 0.17 -3.12 16.06
CA PHE A 234 -0.60 -4.00 15.18
C PHE A 234 0.18 -4.42 13.95
N ASP A 235 0.07 -5.70 13.61
CA ASP A 235 0.44 -6.23 12.31
C ASP A 235 -0.60 -5.91 11.23
N PHE A 236 -0.35 -6.36 9.99
CA PHE A 236 -1.24 -6.10 8.86
C PHE A 236 -2.66 -6.63 9.09
N ARG A 237 -2.81 -7.88 9.59
CA ARG A 237 -4.12 -8.52 9.80
C ARG A 237 -4.88 -7.89 10.96
N GLN A 238 -4.16 -7.48 11.98
CA GLN A 238 -4.71 -6.77 13.13
C GLN A 238 -5.17 -5.36 12.74
N LEU A 239 -4.45 -4.65 11.85
CA LEU A 239 -4.91 -3.38 11.29
C LEU A 239 -6.17 -3.53 10.42
N ILE A 240 -6.31 -4.64 9.68
CA ILE A 240 -7.55 -4.97 8.97
C ILE A 240 -8.69 -5.18 9.99
N ALA A 241 -8.45 -5.97 11.06
CA ALA A 241 -9.45 -6.20 12.10
C ALA A 241 -9.88 -4.92 12.82
N LEU A 242 -8.93 -4.05 13.13
CA LEU A 242 -9.18 -2.74 13.76
C LEU A 242 -9.97 -1.82 12.83
N GLY A 243 -9.59 -1.77 11.53
CA GLY A 243 -10.30 -1.00 10.52
C GLY A 243 -11.76 -1.46 10.33
N GLN A 244 -12.03 -2.75 10.45
CA GLN A 244 -13.39 -3.30 10.37
C GLN A 244 -14.30 -2.87 11.54
N GLN A 245 -13.73 -2.40 12.64
CA GLN A 245 -14.47 -1.90 13.82
C GLN A 245 -14.54 -0.37 13.90
N ALA A 246 -13.79 0.33 13.04
CA ALA A 246 -13.75 1.78 13.05
C ALA A 246 -14.88 2.38 12.20
N ALA A 247 -15.28 3.61 12.54
CA ALA A 247 -16.26 4.37 11.78
C ALA A 247 -15.66 4.93 10.47
N PHE A 248 -14.46 5.47 10.55
CA PHE A 248 -13.68 5.96 9.42
C PHE A 248 -12.21 6.15 9.83
N ALA A 249 -11.38 6.49 8.84
CA ALA A 249 -9.99 6.86 9.09
C ALA A 249 -9.60 8.16 8.40
N VAL A 250 -8.58 8.82 8.95
CA VAL A 250 -7.90 9.97 8.35
C VAL A 250 -6.43 9.63 8.19
N ALA A 251 -5.88 9.78 7.00
CA ALA A 251 -4.52 9.33 6.70
C ALA A 251 -3.78 10.25 5.73
N SER A 252 -2.47 10.28 5.84
CA SER A 252 -1.60 10.79 4.78
C SER A 252 -1.57 9.81 3.59
N ASP A 253 -1.14 10.26 2.39
CA ASP A 253 -0.85 9.41 1.22
C ASP A 253 0.30 8.44 1.53
N SER A 254 -0.03 7.27 2.08
CA SER A 254 0.92 6.29 2.60
C SER A 254 0.34 4.87 2.60
N GLY A 255 1.18 3.88 2.94
CA GLY A 255 0.76 2.47 3.01
C GLY A 255 -0.46 2.18 3.88
N PRO A 256 -0.54 2.68 5.12
CA PRO A 256 -1.70 2.50 6.00
C PRO A 256 -3.04 2.95 5.40
N MET A 257 -3.08 4.00 4.60
CA MET A 257 -4.27 4.39 3.84
C MET A 257 -4.85 3.21 3.04
N HIS A 258 -4.00 2.44 2.35
CA HIS A 258 -4.42 1.29 1.56
C HIS A 258 -4.84 0.10 2.43
N ILE A 259 -4.19 -0.12 3.59
CA ILE A 259 -4.58 -1.17 4.54
C ILE A 259 -6.00 -0.91 5.06
N LEU A 260 -6.24 0.33 5.51
CA LEU A 260 -7.52 0.71 6.08
C LEU A 260 -8.65 0.66 5.04
N ALA A 261 -8.37 1.08 3.80
CA ALA A 261 -9.33 0.92 2.71
C ALA A 261 -9.59 -0.56 2.38
N ALA A 262 -8.58 -1.43 2.49
CA ALA A 262 -8.70 -2.86 2.29
C ALA A 262 -9.52 -3.55 3.39
N ALA A 263 -9.66 -2.93 4.58
CA ALA A 263 -10.58 -3.34 5.62
C ALA A 263 -12.05 -3.00 5.32
N GLY A 264 -12.32 -2.31 4.20
CA GLY A 264 -13.65 -1.78 3.86
C GLY A 264 -13.98 -0.44 4.54
N LEU A 265 -13.01 0.15 5.23
CA LEU A 265 -13.19 1.40 5.97
C LEU A 265 -13.21 2.61 5.02
N HIS A 266 -14.01 3.63 5.34
CA HIS A 266 -13.93 4.92 4.70
C HIS A 266 -12.65 5.64 5.13
N VAL A 267 -11.81 6.02 4.18
CA VAL A 267 -10.51 6.66 4.46
C VAL A 267 -10.43 8.03 3.80
N TYR A 268 -10.43 9.07 4.61
CA TYR A 268 -10.13 10.43 4.17
C TYR A 268 -8.62 10.60 4.07
N ALA A 269 -8.11 10.86 2.87
CA ALA A 269 -6.67 10.83 2.63
C ALA A 269 -6.15 12.15 2.06
N PHE A 270 -5.11 12.70 2.69
CA PHE A 270 -4.46 13.93 2.26
C PHE A 270 -3.52 13.69 1.08
N PHE A 271 -3.72 14.47 0.02
CA PHE A 271 -2.85 14.50 -1.15
C PHE A 271 -2.43 15.92 -1.49
N GLY A 272 -1.14 16.16 -1.52
CA GLY A 272 -0.55 17.44 -1.91
C GLY A 272 0.56 17.27 -2.94
N PRO A 273 1.74 16.73 -2.56
CA PRO A 273 2.89 16.61 -3.45
C PRO A 273 2.74 15.55 -4.54
N THR A 274 1.80 14.63 -4.41
CA THR A 274 1.57 13.48 -5.29
C THR A 274 0.23 13.56 -6.01
N ASP A 275 0.13 12.97 -7.18
CA ASP A 275 -1.11 12.90 -7.93
C ASP A 275 -2.03 11.80 -7.38
N TRP A 276 -3.09 12.19 -6.71
CA TRP A 276 -4.06 11.29 -6.12
C TRP A 276 -4.76 10.38 -7.15
N ARG A 277 -4.93 10.84 -8.40
CA ARG A 277 -5.54 10.05 -9.47
C ARG A 277 -4.78 8.77 -9.75
N ARG A 278 -3.48 8.76 -9.43
CA ARG A 278 -2.59 7.63 -9.66
C ARG A 278 -2.48 6.66 -8.49
N SER A 279 -2.75 7.12 -7.26
CA SER A 279 -2.40 6.36 -6.06
C SER A 279 -3.39 6.44 -4.91
N HIS A 280 -4.59 6.99 -5.12
CA HIS A 280 -5.61 6.94 -4.07
C HIS A 280 -5.97 5.48 -3.72
N ALA A 281 -6.49 5.24 -2.53
CA ALA A 281 -6.94 3.92 -2.16
C ALA A 281 -8.21 3.52 -2.96
N ILE A 282 -8.31 2.26 -3.33
CA ILE A 282 -9.41 1.73 -4.13
C ILE A 282 -10.76 2.06 -3.48
N GLY A 283 -11.66 2.62 -4.28
CA GLY A 283 -13.01 3.01 -3.85
C GLY A 283 -13.08 4.27 -2.98
N GLN A 284 -11.96 5.00 -2.80
CA GLN A 284 -11.87 6.17 -1.91
C GLN A 284 -11.72 7.51 -2.65
N GLN A 285 -11.92 7.57 -3.98
CA GLN A 285 -11.68 8.80 -4.75
C GLN A 285 -12.49 10.01 -4.25
N GLY A 286 -13.72 9.79 -3.79
CA GLY A 286 -14.56 10.84 -3.22
C GLY A 286 -14.16 11.30 -1.81
N ARG A 287 -13.10 10.71 -1.23
CA ARG A 287 -12.59 11.03 0.12
C ARG A 287 -11.15 11.55 0.08
N VAL A 288 -10.69 11.94 -1.09
CA VAL A 288 -9.40 12.60 -1.26
C VAL A 288 -9.49 14.04 -0.78
N LEU A 289 -8.64 14.40 0.17
CA LEU A 289 -8.50 15.75 0.70
C LEU A 289 -7.31 16.42 0.02
N THR A 290 -7.55 17.45 -0.75
CA THR A 290 -6.52 18.18 -1.49
C THR A 290 -6.89 19.64 -1.66
N ASN A 291 -5.91 20.54 -1.58
CA ASN A 291 -6.09 21.94 -1.96
C ASN A 291 -5.33 22.20 -3.27
N PRO A 292 -6.04 22.55 -4.37
CA PRO A 292 -5.41 22.82 -5.65
C PRO A 292 -4.52 24.06 -5.59
N VAL A 293 -3.22 23.87 -5.81
CA VAL A 293 -2.24 24.95 -5.95
C VAL A 293 -1.40 24.73 -7.21
N SER A 294 -0.85 25.78 -7.78
CA SER A 294 -0.14 25.74 -9.07
C SER A 294 1.06 24.79 -9.09
N CYS A 295 1.65 24.47 -7.93
CA CYS A 295 2.77 23.55 -7.82
C CYS A 295 2.38 22.10 -7.49
N SER A 296 1.09 21.78 -7.28
CA SER A 296 0.63 20.43 -6.97
C SER A 296 0.06 19.74 -8.22
N PRO A 297 0.47 18.48 -8.50
CA PRO A 297 1.46 17.64 -7.79
C PRO A 297 2.90 17.98 -8.16
N CYS A 298 3.77 18.24 -7.19
CA CYS A 298 5.17 18.63 -7.41
C CYS A 298 6.17 17.46 -7.36
N HIS A 299 5.78 16.34 -6.77
CA HIS A 299 6.63 15.16 -6.55
C HIS A 299 7.94 15.46 -5.79
N LEU A 300 7.94 16.47 -4.92
CA LEU A 300 9.07 16.80 -4.07
C LEU A 300 8.94 16.11 -2.70
N PRO A 301 10.00 15.44 -2.21
CA PRO A 301 9.97 14.75 -0.92
C PRO A 301 9.89 15.70 0.29
N VAL A 302 10.37 16.94 0.11
CA VAL A 302 10.29 18.02 1.10
C VAL A 302 9.74 19.25 0.40
N CYS A 303 8.78 19.94 1.02
CA CYS A 303 8.24 21.18 0.48
C CYS A 303 9.23 22.33 0.67
N PRO A 304 9.57 23.08 -0.37
CA PRO A 304 10.39 24.29 -0.23
C PRO A 304 9.71 25.32 0.65
N PRO A 305 10.43 26.02 1.56
CA PRO A 305 9.84 26.95 2.53
C PRO A 305 8.98 28.06 1.90
N GLU A 306 9.39 28.55 0.72
CA GLU A 306 8.68 29.62 0.00
C GLU A 306 7.28 29.19 -0.48
N LYS A 307 7.01 27.89 -0.60
CA LYS A 307 5.69 27.34 -0.98
C LYS A 307 4.76 27.15 0.21
N ARG A 308 5.25 27.28 1.45
CA ARG A 308 4.48 27.20 2.69
C ARG A 308 3.57 25.98 2.81
N HIS A 309 3.86 24.93 2.09
CA HIS A 309 3.10 23.67 2.07
C HIS A 309 1.57 23.83 1.84
N LEU A 310 1.17 24.90 1.13
CA LEU A 310 -0.22 25.30 0.96
C LEU A 310 -1.16 24.25 0.39
N CYS A 311 -0.62 23.25 -0.33
CA CYS A 311 -1.42 22.12 -0.86
C CYS A 311 -2.05 21.26 0.24
N LEU A 312 -1.51 21.30 1.47
CA LEU A 312 -2.04 20.59 2.64
C LEU A 312 -2.44 21.55 3.77
N ASP A 313 -1.59 22.54 4.10
CA ASP A 313 -1.81 23.41 5.27
C ASP A 313 -3.02 24.35 5.13
N ALA A 314 -3.50 24.56 3.90
CA ALA A 314 -4.74 25.30 3.67
C ALA A 314 -6.02 24.47 3.92
N ILE A 315 -5.90 23.15 4.16
CA ILE A 315 -7.04 22.31 4.55
C ILE A 315 -7.19 22.42 6.06
N SER A 316 -8.29 22.94 6.54
CA SER A 316 -8.54 23.06 7.98
C SER A 316 -9.20 21.81 8.57
N ALA A 317 -9.06 21.63 9.89
CA ALA A 317 -9.77 20.57 10.61
C ALA A 317 -11.31 20.71 10.49
N ALA A 318 -11.81 21.94 10.44
CA ALA A 318 -13.24 22.23 10.32
C ALA A 318 -13.82 21.74 8.98
N ASP A 319 -13.04 21.80 7.89
CA ASP A 319 -13.49 21.35 6.56
C ASP A 319 -13.76 19.83 6.49
N ILE A 320 -13.23 19.06 7.44
CA ILE A 320 -13.34 17.60 7.47
C ILE A 320 -14.54 17.13 8.32
N VAL A 321 -14.96 17.92 9.30
CA VAL A 321 -16.03 17.56 10.25
C VAL A 321 -17.40 18.13 9.90
N THR A 322 -17.50 18.92 8.82
CA THR A 322 -18.78 19.40 8.25
C THR A 322 -19.38 18.35 7.35
#